data_e03e7f890556796df651cf2070199e5f
#
_entry.id   e03e7f890556796df651cf2070199e5f
#
_cell.length_a   1.000
_cell.length_b   1.000
_cell.length_c   1.000
_cell.angle_alpha   90.00
_cell.angle_beta   90.00
_cell.angle_gamma   90.00
#
_symmetry.space_group_name_H-M   'P 1'
#
loop_
_entity.id
_entity.type
_entity.pdbx_description
1 polymer ?
#
loop_
_entity_poly.entity_id
_entity_poly.type
_entity_poly.pdbx_seq_one_letter_code
_entity_poly.pdbx_strand_id
1 'polypeptide(L)'
;MGLVVPHGKDKRLRPLLLAGEALAEERRKAERIPRLAITSRETSDLIMLGIGAFTPLGGFMGQADWRGVCDDYRLADGTFWPIPITLSASRDEASRLTEGQEVALVDGGSGELMATLTVREKYTIDKAHECAQVFRTTDAAHPGVANVMAQWEVNLAGPVRVVSEGPYPAQYPGLYEWPAATRRIFEEKGWSTVAALQLRNPMHRSHEYLAKIAIEVCDGVLIHQILGKLKPGDIPADVRVRAVDALVRGYFVKDTCVQAGVPLEMRYAGPREALLHAVFRQNFGCSHLIVGRDHAGVGEYYGPFDAQKIFDEIPPGALEIRPLKIDVTFYCYRCDGMATGRTCPHGSEDRLAVSGTMLRKTLSEGGEVPDHYSRADVLAILREHYAGLEEKVEVTLHKHARGQG
;
A
#
# COMPACT_ATOMS: atom_id res chain seq x y z
N MET A 1 23.21 -15.80 3.13
CA MET A 1 22.55 -14.87 4.07
C MET A 1 21.06 -15.16 4.03
N GLY A 2 20.33 -15.02 5.15
CA GLY A 2 18.87 -15.19 5.15
C GLY A 2 18.15 -13.93 4.71
N LEU A 3 16.82 -14.02 4.56
CA LEU A 3 15.97 -12.86 4.30
C LEU A 3 16.05 -11.83 5.43
N VAL A 4 15.74 -10.57 5.10
CA VAL A 4 15.57 -9.51 6.12
C VAL A 4 14.55 -9.95 7.16
N VAL A 5 14.83 -9.69 8.45
CA VAL A 5 13.94 -10.09 9.55
C VAL A 5 12.66 -9.25 9.57
N PRO A 6 11.54 -9.80 10.06
CA PRO A 6 10.31 -9.02 10.25
C PRO A 6 10.52 -7.81 11.15
N HIS A 7 9.70 -6.77 10.92
CA HIS A 7 9.75 -5.55 11.71
C HIS A 7 9.29 -5.77 13.16
N GLY A 8 9.84 -4.99 14.09
CA GLY A 8 9.54 -5.04 15.51
C GLY A 8 10.65 -5.68 16.34
N LYS A 9 10.53 -5.59 17.66
CA LYS A 9 11.54 -6.03 18.62
C LYS A 9 11.78 -7.54 18.61
N ASP A 10 10.70 -8.30 18.42
CA ASP A 10 10.75 -9.77 18.44
C ASP A 10 11.28 -10.37 17.14
N LYS A 11 11.40 -9.57 16.07
CA LYS A 11 11.85 -9.99 14.74
C LYS A 11 11.11 -11.21 14.19
N ARG A 12 9.82 -11.34 14.52
CA ARG A 12 8.93 -12.45 14.13
C ARG A 12 7.62 -11.91 13.58
N LEU A 13 7.07 -12.57 12.57
CA LEU A 13 5.73 -12.26 12.08
C LEU A 13 4.69 -12.50 13.17
N ARG A 14 3.70 -11.62 13.24
CA ARG A 14 2.59 -11.68 14.18
C ARG A 14 1.25 -11.66 13.44
N PRO A 15 0.86 -12.74 12.75
CA PRO A 15 -0.47 -12.84 12.17
C PRO A 15 -1.52 -12.97 13.26
N LEU A 16 -2.64 -12.27 13.10
CA LEU A 16 -3.76 -12.27 14.06
C LEU A 16 -4.99 -12.99 13.53
N LEU A 17 -4.93 -13.55 12.31
CA LEU A 17 -6.00 -14.34 11.73
C LEU A 17 -6.10 -15.68 12.45
N LEU A 18 -7.30 -16.00 12.89
CA LEU A 18 -7.60 -17.27 13.53
C LEU A 18 -7.87 -18.36 12.50
N ALA A 19 -7.61 -19.61 12.91
CA ALA A 19 -7.89 -20.79 12.10
C ALA A 19 -8.46 -21.92 12.95
N GLY A 20 -9.06 -22.93 12.29
CA GLY A 20 -9.54 -24.14 12.92
C GLY A 20 -10.59 -23.89 14.01
N GLU A 21 -10.43 -24.57 15.16
CA GLU A 21 -11.39 -24.50 16.28
C GLU A 21 -11.47 -23.11 16.90
N ALA A 22 -10.31 -22.41 17.03
CA ALA A 22 -10.28 -21.04 17.57
C ALA A 22 -11.09 -20.06 16.71
N LEU A 23 -11.07 -20.21 15.38
CA LEU A 23 -11.91 -19.42 14.47
C LEU A 23 -13.39 -19.71 14.68
N ALA A 24 -13.77 -21.00 14.78
CA ALA A 24 -15.15 -21.40 14.96
C ALA A 24 -15.72 -20.92 16.31
N GLU A 25 -14.93 -20.98 17.37
CA GLU A 25 -15.27 -20.48 18.69
C GLU A 25 -15.46 -18.97 18.68
N GLU A 26 -14.53 -18.23 18.08
CA GLU A 26 -14.59 -16.77 18.03
C GLU A 26 -15.80 -16.27 17.23
N ARG A 27 -16.16 -16.94 16.12
CA ARG A 27 -17.37 -16.64 15.36
C ARG A 27 -18.64 -16.86 16.18
N ARG A 28 -18.74 -17.97 16.93
CA ARG A 28 -19.89 -18.22 17.82
C ARG A 28 -20.00 -17.18 18.94
N LYS A 29 -18.86 -16.76 19.49
CA LYS A 29 -18.81 -15.70 20.50
C LYS A 29 -19.30 -14.36 19.95
N ALA A 30 -18.86 -14.01 18.73
CA ALA A 30 -19.22 -12.75 18.07
C ALA A 30 -20.73 -12.59 17.81
N GLU A 31 -21.50 -13.68 17.80
CA GLU A 31 -22.98 -13.62 17.69
C GLU A 31 -23.66 -13.05 18.93
N ARG A 32 -22.98 -13.07 20.10
CA ARG A 32 -23.53 -12.75 21.42
C ARG A 32 -23.00 -11.46 22.03
N ILE A 33 -22.06 -10.79 21.36
CA ILE A 33 -21.45 -9.54 21.82
C ILE A 33 -21.93 -8.36 20.97
N PRO A 34 -21.80 -7.11 21.46
CA PRO A 34 -22.13 -5.92 20.67
C PRO A 34 -21.42 -5.92 19.32
N ARG A 35 -22.06 -5.34 18.33
CA ARG A 35 -21.50 -5.19 16.99
C ARG A 35 -21.21 -3.72 16.69
N LEU A 36 -20.10 -3.48 16.01
CA LEU A 36 -19.70 -2.17 15.50
C LEU A 36 -19.45 -2.29 13.99
N ALA A 37 -20.13 -1.46 13.20
CA ALA A 37 -19.86 -1.34 11.79
C ALA A 37 -18.58 -0.51 11.57
N ILE A 38 -17.67 -1.03 10.76
CA ILE A 38 -16.38 -0.40 10.48
C ILE A 38 -16.27 0.03 9.01
N THR A 39 -15.42 1.00 8.74
CA THR A 39 -15.18 1.53 7.40
C THR A 39 -14.34 0.57 6.55
N SER A 40 -14.33 0.77 5.23
CA SER A 40 -13.46 -0.01 4.32
C SER A 40 -11.98 0.11 4.66
N ARG A 41 -11.54 1.28 5.17
CA ARG A 41 -10.18 1.50 5.64
C ARG A 41 -9.85 0.62 6.85
N GLU A 42 -10.72 0.63 7.86
CA GLU A 42 -10.56 -0.15 9.07
C GLU A 42 -10.64 -1.65 8.77
N THR A 43 -11.50 -2.06 7.82
CA THR A 43 -11.55 -3.45 7.30
C THR A 43 -10.21 -3.84 6.64
N SER A 44 -9.66 -2.99 5.77
CA SER A 44 -8.34 -3.20 5.16
C SER A 44 -7.24 -3.34 6.21
N ASP A 45 -7.23 -2.45 7.23
CA ASP A 45 -6.25 -2.50 8.30
C ASP A 45 -6.37 -3.78 9.15
N LEU A 46 -7.59 -4.27 9.41
CA LEU A 46 -7.81 -5.57 10.06
C LEU A 46 -7.24 -6.74 9.26
N ILE A 47 -7.44 -6.76 7.96
CA ILE A 47 -6.87 -7.81 7.11
C ILE A 47 -5.34 -7.74 7.14
N MET A 48 -4.75 -6.53 7.04
CA MET A 48 -3.29 -6.35 7.15
C MET A 48 -2.73 -6.80 8.51
N LEU A 49 -3.47 -6.58 9.60
CA LEU A 49 -3.16 -7.13 10.93
C LEU A 49 -3.30 -8.66 10.93
N GLY A 50 -4.40 -9.17 10.36
CA GLY A 50 -4.71 -10.59 10.28
C GLY A 50 -3.62 -11.43 9.63
N ILE A 51 -3.13 -11.01 8.46
CA ILE A 51 -2.08 -11.73 7.72
C ILE A 51 -0.66 -11.46 8.25
N GLY A 52 -0.51 -10.62 9.28
CA GLY A 52 0.79 -10.26 9.85
C GLY A 52 1.57 -9.21 9.04
N ALA A 53 0.95 -8.57 8.05
CA ALA A 53 1.58 -7.50 7.28
C ALA A 53 1.89 -6.27 8.15
N PHE A 54 1.05 -5.98 9.14
CA PHE A 54 1.26 -4.89 10.09
C PHE A 54 1.96 -5.33 11.39
N THR A 55 2.74 -6.42 11.34
CA THR A 55 3.66 -6.76 12.44
C THR A 55 4.52 -5.53 12.82
N PRO A 56 4.66 -5.16 14.12
CA PRO A 56 4.33 -5.98 15.31
C PRO A 56 2.97 -5.65 15.94
N LEU A 57 2.09 -4.89 15.30
CA LEU A 57 0.84 -4.46 15.91
C LEU A 57 -0.03 -5.66 16.33
N GLY A 58 -0.63 -5.55 17.52
CA GLY A 58 -1.57 -6.54 18.04
C GLY A 58 -3.05 -6.14 17.91
N GLY A 59 -3.32 -4.99 17.30
CA GLY A 59 -4.65 -4.43 17.14
C GLY A 59 -4.61 -2.94 16.87
N PHE A 60 -5.69 -2.23 17.17
CA PHE A 60 -5.80 -0.79 17.01
C PHE A 60 -5.10 -0.03 18.14
N MET A 61 -4.44 1.07 17.79
CA MET A 61 -3.57 1.85 18.65
C MET A 61 -4.33 2.60 19.74
N GLY A 62 -3.75 2.62 20.97
CA GLY A 62 -4.15 3.51 22.05
C GLY A 62 -3.66 4.95 21.84
N GLN A 63 -4.07 5.85 22.72
CA GLN A 63 -3.73 7.28 22.63
C GLN A 63 -2.23 7.53 22.66
N ALA A 64 -1.49 6.79 23.50
CA ALA A 64 -0.05 6.92 23.60
C ALA A 64 0.67 6.51 22.28
N ASP A 65 0.25 5.39 21.67
CA ASP A 65 0.76 4.97 20.37
C ASP A 65 0.40 5.97 19.28
N TRP A 66 -0.87 6.39 19.20
CA TRP A 66 -1.33 7.39 18.25
C TRP A 66 -0.47 8.66 18.32
N ARG A 67 -0.26 9.17 19.54
CA ARG A 67 0.52 10.40 19.76
C ARG A 67 1.98 10.21 19.34
N GLY A 68 2.63 9.17 19.82
CA GLY A 68 4.02 8.88 19.49
C GLY A 68 4.25 8.63 18.01
N VAL A 69 3.29 7.98 17.33
CA VAL A 69 3.34 7.78 15.88
C VAL A 69 3.19 9.10 15.11
N CYS A 70 2.27 9.97 15.52
CA CYS A 70 2.10 11.28 14.89
C CYS A 70 3.36 12.14 15.04
N ASP A 71 3.91 12.24 16.25
CA ASP A 71 4.96 13.20 16.58
C ASP A 71 6.37 12.64 16.30
N ASP A 72 6.64 11.39 16.68
CA ASP A 72 7.99 10.82 16.77
C ASP A 72 8.21 9.55 15.92
N TYR A 73 7.24 9.12 15.11
CA TYR A 73 7.28 7.86 14.35
C TYR A 73 7.47 6.62 15.24
N ARG A 74 6.91 6.60 16.46
CA ARG A 74 7.15 5.53 17.44
C ARG A 74 5.88 5.13 18.18
N LEU A 75 5.73 3.81 18.35
CA LEU A 75 4.79 3.26 19.33
C LEU A 75 5.27 3.58 20.74
N ALA A 76 4.38 3.46 21.73
CA ALA A 76 4.70 3.69 23.14
C ALA A 76 5.84 2.81 23.67
N ASP A 77 6.06 1.65 23.08
CA ASP A 77 7.18 0.77 23.40
C ASP A 77 8.50 1.18 22.71
N GLY A 78 8.51 2.26 21.92
CA GLY A 78 9.63 2.78 21.18
C GLY A 78 9.88 2.14 19.81
N THR A 79 9.06 1.17 19.39
CA THR A 79 9.16 0.57 18.05
C THR A 79 8.79 1.62 16.98
N PHE A 80 9.59 1.70 15.91
CA PHE A 80 9.32 2.60 14.79
C PHE A 80 8.00 2.23 14.11
N TRP A 81 7.14 3.24 13.88
CA TRP A 81 5.90 3.08 13.14
C TRP A 81 5.44 4.43 12.54
N PRO A 82 5.15 4.51 11.23
CA PRO A 82 5.04 5.83 10.57
C PRO A 82 3.65 6.44 10.49
N ILE A 83 2.56 5.66 10.56
CA ILE A 83 1.18 6.15 10.37
C ILE A 83 0.26 5.50 11.41
N PRO A 84 -0.64 6.24 12.07
CA PRO A 84 -1.62 5.67 13.00
C PRO A 84 -2.50 4.60 12.34
N ILE A 85 -2.77 3.52 13.08
CA ILE A 85 -3.73 2.47 12.75
C ILE A 85 -4.78 2.49 13.84
N THR A 86 -5.90 3.14 13.56
CA THR A 86 -6.95 3.47 14.54
C THR A 86 -8.31 2.96 14.11
N LEU A 87 -9.20 2.74 15.08
CA LEU A 87 -10.59 2.37 14.89
C LEU A 87 -11.47 3.44 15.51
N SER A 88 -12.43 3.97 14.77
CA SER A 88 -13.31 5.02 15.26
C SER A 88 -14.75 4.51 15.48
N ALA A 89 -15.43 5.09 16.46
CA ALA A 89 -16.84 4.86 16.78
C ALA A 89 -17.54 6.18 17.11
N SER A 90 -18.84 6.27 16.87
CA SER A 90 -19.62 7.41 17.32
C SER A 90 -19.64 7.49 18.85
N ARG A 91 -19.90 8.68 19.37
CA ARG A 91 -20.03 8.87 20.84
C ARG A 91 -21.08 7.95 21.44
N ASP A 92 -22.18 7.75 20.72
CA ASP A 92 -23.29 6.91 21.18
C ASP A 92 -22.89 5.44 21.26
N GLU A 93 -22.22 4.89 20.21
CA GLU A 93 -21.69 3.54 20.22
C GLU A 93 -20.62 3.36 21.30
N ALA A 94 -19.64 4.26 21.36
CA ALA A 94 -18.57 4.21 22.35
C ALA A 94 -19.07 4.31 23.80
N SER A 95 -20.19 5.04 24.05
CA SER A 95 -20.78 5.16 25.39
C SER A 95 -21.36 3.85 25.92
N ARG A 96 -21.80 2.97 25.02
CA ARG A 96 -22.39 1.64 25.34
C ARG A 96 -21.33 0.58 25.59
N LEU A 97 -20.07 0.86 25.26
CA LEU A 97 -18.95 -0.07 25.44
C LEU A 97 -18.15 0.31 26.70
N THR A 98 -17.69 -0.71 27.43
CA THR A 98 -16.83 -0.55 28.60
C THR A 98 -15.43 -1.12 28.33
N GLU A 99 -14.43 -0.63 29.03
CA GLU A 99 -13.10 -1.23 28.98
C GLU A 99 -13.15 -2.66 29.50
N GLY A 100 -12.42 -3.56 28.85
CA GLY A 100 -12.47 -4.99 29.06
C GLY A 100 -13.55 -5.71 28.25
N GLN A 101 -14.54 -5.00 27.72
CA GLN A 101 -15.60 -5.61 26.91
C GLN A 101 -15.09 -5.96 25.51
N GLU A 102 -15.64 -7.05 24.97
CA GLU A 102 -15.42 -7.42 23.57
C GLU A 102 -16.53 -6.88 22.66
N VAL A 103 -16.14 -6.49 21.45
CA VAL A 103 -17.05 -6.01 20.39
C VAL A 103 -16.72 -6.71 19.07
N ALA A 104 -17.74 -7.13 18.34
CA ALA A 104 -17.61 -7.71 17.01
C ALA A 104 -17.50 -6.59 15.97
N LEU A 105 -16.45 -6.61 15.17
CA LEU A 105 -16.19 -5.65 14.09
C LEU A 105 -16.74 -6.21 12.77
N VAL A 106 -17.67 -5.48 12.17
CA VAL A 106 -18.40 -5.91 10.99
C VAL A 106 -18.14 -4.91 9.86
N ASP A 107 -17.73 -5.40 8.70
CA ASP A 107 -17.56 -4.55 7.52
C ASP A 107 -18.86 -3.85 7.15
N GLY A 108 -18.86 -2.52 7.12
CA GLY A 108 -20.06 -1.73 6.90
C GLY A 108 -20.64 -1.84 5.50
N GLY A 109 -19.84 -2.30 4.52
CA GLY A 109 -20.28 -2.49 3.14
C GLY A 109 -20.91 -3.84 2.89
N SER A 110 -20.28 -4.92 3.36
CA SER A 110 -20.71 -6.30 3.11
C SER A 110 -21.54 -6.92 4.24
N GLY A 111 -21.45 -6.38 5.46
CA GLY A 111 -22.02 -6.98 6.66
C GLY A 111 -21.23 -8.18 7.19
N GLU A 112 -20.04 -8.46 6.65
CA GLU A 112 -19.20 -9.58 7.03
C GLU A 112 -18.54 -9.33 8.40
N LEU A 113 -18.53 -10.37 9.28
CA LEU A 113 -17.76 -10.33 10.50
C LEU A 113 -16.27 -10.43 10.20
N MET A 114 -15.51 -9.39 10.53
CA MET A 114 -14.10 -9.30 10.24
C MET A 114 -13.19 -9.68 11.41
N ALA A 115 -13.56 -9.27 12.63
CA ALA A 115 -12.77 -9.49 13.82
C ALA A 115 -13.59 -9.33 15.10
N THR A 116 -13.00 -9.66 16.25
CA THR A 116 -13.40 -9.11 17.54
C THR A 116 -12.29 -8.24 18.11
N LEU A 117 -12.68 -7.19 18.83
CA LEU A 117 -11.78 -6.28 19.55
C LEU A 117 -12.07 -6.39 21.04
N THR A 118 -11.05 -6.53 21.88
CA THR A 118 -11.19 -6.29 23.33
C THR A 118 -10.89 -4.82 23.60
N VAL A 119 -11.89 -4.03 23.96
CA VAL A 119 -11.73 -2.60 24.25
C VAL A 119 -10.81 -2.42 25.46
N ARG A 120 -9.65 -1.79 25.26
CA ARG A 120 -8.68 -1.47 26.33
C ARG A 120 -8.68 -0.01 26.68
N GLU A 121 -9.00 0.84 25.72
CA GLU A 121 -8.98 2.29 25.89
C GLU A 121 -10.01 2.92 24.94
N LYS A 122 -10.64 4.00 25.39
CA LYS A 122 -11.50 4.88 24.60
C LYS A 122 -10.93 6.29 24.68
N TYR A 123 -10.64 6.93 23.57
CA TYR A 123 -10.02 8.26 23.55
C TYR A 123 -10.44 9.07 22.35
N THR A 124 -10.22 10.37 22.41
CA THR A 124 -10.43 11.31 21.30
C THR A 124 -9.07 11.80 20.79
N ILE A 125 -9.01 12.11 19.50
CA ILE A 125 -7.80 12.64 18.87
C ILE A 125 -8.02 14.05 18.37
N ASP A 126 -6.93 14.81 18.25
CA ASP A 126 -6.87 16.02 17.44
C ASP A 126 -6.63 15.62 15.98
N LYS A 127 -7.71 15.54 15.21
CA LYS A 127 -7.67 15.14 13.78
C LYS A 127 -6.84 16.13 12.94
N ALA A 128 -6.87 17.42 13.26
CA ALA A 128 -6.08 18.42 12.55
C ALA A 128 -4.58 18.21 12.80
N HIS A 129 -4.21 17.89 14.04
CA HIS A 129 -2.84 17.52 14.39
C HIS A 129 -2.38 16.26 13.61
N GLU A 130 -3.17 15.18 13.63
CA GLU A 130 -2.85 13.97 12.84
C GLU A 130 -2.65 14.32 11.36
N CYS A 131 -3.59 15.08 10.77
CA CYS A 131 -3.49 15.49 9.37
C CYS A 131 -2.22 16.27 9.08
N ALA A 132 -1.89 17.26 9.91
CA ALA A 132 -0.69 18.07 9.75
C ALA A 132 0.59 17.23 9.83
N GLN A 133 0.65 16.28 10.76
CA GLN A 133 1.82 15.41 10.96
C GLN A 133 1.94 14.33 9.88
N VAL A 134 0.84 13.66 9.54
CA VAL A 134 0.86 12.50 8.62
C VAL A 134 0.86 12.94 7.16
N PHE A 135 0.03 13.91 6.80
CA PHE A 135 -0.16 14.34 5.40
C PHE A 135 0.55 15.65 5.08
N ARG A 136 1.17 16.31 6.06
CA ARG A 136 1.79 17.65 5.93
C ARG A 136 0.81 18.73 5.45
N THR A 137 -0.47 18.49 5.59
CA THR A 137 -1.56 19.40 5.22
C THR A 137 -2.82 19.09 6.00
N THR A 138 -3.69 20.10 6.16
CA THR A 138 -5.06 19.95 6.70
C THR A 138 -6.13 20.21 5.64
N ASP A 139 -5.72 20.35 4.37
CA ASP A 139 -6.62 20.61 3.26
C ASP A 139 -7.57 19.41 3.01
N ALA A 140 -8.87 19.62 3.14
CA ALA A 140 -9.90 18.62 2.94
C ALA A 140 -10.00 18.07 1.50
N ALA A 141 -9.38 18.75 0.52
CA ALA A 141 -9.27 18.24 -0.84
C ALA A 141 -8.29 17.06 -0.95
N HIS A 142 -7.39 16.91 0.04
CA HIS A 142 -6.52 15.75 0.13
C HIS A 142 -7.32 14.51 0.61
N PRO A 143 -7.38 13.39 -0.15
CA PRO A 143 -8.25 12.25 0.17
C PRO A 143 -7.95 11.62 1.54
N GLY A 144 -6.68 11.58 1.96
CA GLY A 144 -6.29 11.07 3.28
C GLY A 144 -6.77 11.98 4.41
N VAL A 145 -6.67 13.30 4.24
CA VAL A 145 -7.21 14.29 5.19
C VAL A 145 -8.73 14.16 5.28
N ALA A 146 -9.43 14.09 4.15
CA ALA A 146 -10.87 13.92 4.12
C ALA A 146 -11.31 12.67 4.92
N ASN A 147 -10.60 11.56 4.76
CA ASN A 147 -10.88 10.32 5.48
C ASN A 147 -10.66 10.47 7.01
N VAL A 148 -9.57 11.10 7.45
CA VAL A 148 -9.32 11.33 8.90
C VAL A 148 -10.36 12.28 9.48
N MET A 149 -10.69 13.35 8.77
CA MET A 149 -11.69 14.31 9.24
C MET A 149 -13.10 13.71 9.31
N ALA A 150 -13.41 12.70 8.46
CA ALA A 150 -14.69 11.98 8.44
C ALA A 150 -14.78 10.85 9.48
N GLN A 151 -13.70 10.46 10.17
CA GLN A 151 -13.76 9.48 11.26
C GLN A 151 -14.74 9.92 12.34
N TRP A 152 -15.28 8.95 13.07
CA TRP A 152 -16.11 9.20 14.26
C TRP A 152 -15.27 9.86 15.38
N GLU A 153 -15.93 10.28 16.45
CA GLU A 153 -15.31 11.13 17.46
C GLU A 153 -14.46 10.38 18.48
N VAL A 154 -14.71 9.10 18.69
CA VAL A 154 -14.05 8.31 19.73
C VAL A 154 -13.30 7.16 19.11
N ASN A 155 -12.01 7.06 19.38
CA ASN A 155 -11.24 5.89 19.00
C ASN A 155 -11.35 4.80 20.06
N LEU A 156 -11.47 3.55 19.57
CA LEU A 156 -11.45 2.33 20.36
C LEU A 156 -10.14 1.62 20.15
N ALA A 157 -9.38 1.40 21.21
CA ALA A 157 -8.09 0.73 21.14
C ALA A 157 -8.12 -0.64 21.82
N GLY A 158 -7.27 -1.52 21.32
CA GLY A 158 -7.04 -2.81 21.97
C GLY A 158 -6.67 -3.93 20.99
N PRO A 159 -6.38 -5.13 21.51
CA PRO A 159 -6.04 -6.28 20.71
C PRO A 159 -7.24 -6.78 19.91
N VAL A 160 -6.96 -7.28 18.70
CA VAL A 160 -7.97 -7.87 17.82
C VAL A 160 -7.71 -9.36 17.58
N ARG A 161 -8.77 -10.09 17.31
CA ARG A 161 -8.77 -11.47 16.83
C ARG A 161 -9.49 -11.48 15.48
N VAL A 162 -8.73 -11.64 14.42
CA VAL A 162 -9.25 -11.54 13.04
C VAL A 162 -9.86 -12.87 12.63
N VAL A 163 -11.05 -12.84 12.02
CA VAL A 163 -11.81 -14.04 11.64
C VAL A 163 -12.14 -14.12 10.15
N SER A 164 -11.80 -13.08 9.40
CA SER A 164 -11.99 -13.05 7.94
C SER A 164 -10.91 -12.23 7.22
N GLU A 165 -10.63 -12.62 6.00
CA GLU A 165 -9.78 -11.92 5.03
C GLU A 165 -10.61 -11.22 3.95
N GLY A 166 -11.93 -11.19 4.12
CA GLY A 166 -12.84 -10.67 3.10
C GLY A 166 -12.80 -11.48 1.79
N PRO A 167 -13.09 -10.85 0.67
CA PRO A 167 -13.22 -11.55 -0.62
C PRO A 167 -11.88 -11.88 -1.31
N TYR A 168 -10.76 -11.37 -0.81
CA TYR A 168 -9.46 -11.38 -1.52
C TYR A 168 -8.93 -12.77 -1.87
N PRO A 169 -8.97 -13.79 -0.97
CA PRO A 169 -8.49 -15.13 -1.31
C PRO A 169 -9.25 -15.77 -2.48
N ALA A 170 -10.56 -15.55 -2.53
CA ALA A 170 -11.41 -16.09 -3.59
C ALA A 170 -11.33 -15.29 -4.90
N GLN A 171 -11.18 -13.96 -4.82
CA GLN A 171 -11.09 -13.10 -6.01
C GLN A 171 -9.72 -13.12 -6.69
N TYR A 172 -8.64 -13.36 -5.94
CA TYR A 172 -7.28 -13.29 -6.44
C TYR A 172 -6.45 -14.54 -6.06
N PRO A 173 -6.91 -15.75 -6.44
CA PRO A 173 -6.20 -16.99 -6.12
C PRO A 173 -4.80 -16.99 -6.75
N GLY A 174 -3.77 -17.34 -5.97
CA GLY A 174 -2.37 -17.37 -6.41
C GLY A 174 -1.71 -15.99 -6.58
N LEU A 175 -2.44 -14.91 -6.29
CA LEU A 175 -1.89 -13.55 -6.24
C LEU A 175 -1.98 -12.95 -4.84
N TYR A 176 -3.10 -13.13 -4.14
CA TYR A 176 -3.24 -12.71 -2.76
C TYR A 176 -2.38 -13.59 -1.86
N GLU A 177 -1.31 -13.01 -1.30
CA GLU A 177 -0.32 -13.77 -0.54
C GLU A 177 -0.01 -13.10 0.80
N TRP A 178 0.25 -13.91 1.81
CA TRP A 178 0.66 -13.45 3.13
C TRP A 178 2.17 -13.21 3.21
N PRO A 179 2.64 -12.42 4.20
CA PRO A 179 4.08 -12.28 4.46
C PRO A 179 4.80 -13.61 4.64
N ALA A 180 4.21 -14.57 5.35
CA ALA A 180 4.80 -15.89 5.55
C ALA A 180 4.93 -16.68 4.24
N ALA A 181 3.97 -16.54 3.32
CA ALA A 181 3.98 -17.23 2.03
C ALA A 181 5.05 -16.65 1.10
N THR A 182 5.14 -15.33 0.96
CA THR A 182 6.18 -14.71 0.12
C THR A 182 7.58 -15.00 0.64
N ARG A 183 7.79 -14.99 1.97
CA ARG A 183 9.07 -15.38 2.57
C ARG A 183 9.46 -16.80 2.18
N ARG A 184 8.52 -17.75 2.30
CA ARG A 184 8.74 -19.15 1.89
C ARG A 184 9.09 -19.23 0.40
N ILE A 185 8.38 -18.53 -0.48
CA ILE A 185 8.67 -18.48 -1.92
C ILE A 185 10.10 -17.97 -2.18
N PHE A 186 10.53 -16.92 -1.48
CA PHE A 186 11.89 -16.39 -1.64
C PHE A 186 12.95 -17.36 -1.13
N GLU A 187 12.71 -18.04 0.00
CA GLU A 187 13.60 -19.05 0.54
C GLU A 187 13.72 -20.27 -0.41
N GLU A 188 12.59 -20.76 -0.97
CA GLU A 188 12.57 -21.82 -1.97
C GLU A 188 13.33 -21.47 -3.25
N LYS A 189 13.34 -20.18 -3.63
CA LYS A 189 14.13 -19.66 -4.74
C LYS A 189 15.61 -19.41 -4.40
N GLY A 190 15.99 -19.56 -3.14
CA GLY A 190 17.33 -19.25 -2.65
C GLY A 190 17.65 -17.74 -2.62
N TRP A 191 16.63 -16.89 -2.62
CA TRP A 191 16.83 -15.44 -2.58
C TRP A 191 17.12 -14.95 -1.17
N SER A 192 18.02 -14.01 -1.05
CA SER A 192 18.39 -13.30 0.19
C SER A 192 18.13 -11.79 0.10
N THR A 193 18.14 -11.26 -1.11
CA THR A 193 17.87 -9.86 -1.41
C THR A 193 16.70 -9.75 -2.39
N VAL A 194 15.64 -9.07 -1.96
CA VAL A 194 14.42 -8.89 -2.75
C VAL A 194 14.03 -7.42 -2.76
N ALA A 195 13.84 -6.85 -3.95
CA ALA A 195 13.31 -5.50 -4.08
C ALA A 195 11.79 -5.54 -4.30
N ALA A 196 11.05 -4.72 -3.55
CA ALA A 196 9.62 -4.57 -3.76
C ALA A 196 9.33 -3.41 -4.73
N LEU A 197 8.55 -3.68 -5.78
CA LEU A 197 7.91 -2.67 -6.62
C LEU A 197 6.43 -2.61 -6.28
N GLN A 198 5.99 -1.49 -5.69
CA GLN A 198 4.57 -1.27 -5.44
C GLN A 198 3.85 -0.81 -6.70
N LEU A 199 2.68 -1.41 -6.96
CA LEU A 199 1.82 -1.03 -8.08
C LEU A 199 0.38 -0.75 -7.61
N ARG A 200 -0.11 0.43 -7.98
CA ARG A 200 -1.54 0.78 -7.95
C ARG A 200 -2.10 1.07 -9.35
N ASN A 201 -1.23 1.10 -10.35
CA ASN A 201 -1.54 1.32 -11.76
C ASN A 201 -1.03 0.15 -12.59
N PRO A 202 -1.52 -0.05 -13.82
CA PRO A 202 -0.91 -0.97 -14.77
C PRO A 202 0.56 -0.63 -15.00
N MET A 203 1.39 -1.64 -15.20
CA MET A 203 2.80 -1.43 -15.51
C MET A 203 2.97 -0.84 -16.92
N HIS A 204 3.73 0.23 -16.99
CA HIS A 204 4.24 0.80 -18.24
C HIS A 204 5.78 0.67 -18.29
N ARG A 205 6.41 1.15 -19.37
CA ARG A 205 7.86 0.99 -19.59
C ARG A 205 8.72 1.50 -18.43
N SER A 206 8.31 2.57 -17.74
CA SER A 206 9.05 3.05 -16.57
C SER A 206 9.01 2.04 -15.41
N HIS A 207 7.87 1.44 -15.10
CA HIS A 207 7.78 0.43 -14.06
C HIS A 207 8.58 -0.84 -14.42
N GLU A 208 8.52 -1.26 -15.69
CA GLU A 208 9.34 -2.36 -16.20
C GLU A 208 10.83 -2.08 -16.02
N TYR A 209 11.27 -0.87 -16.35
CA TYR A 209 12.66 -0.44 -16.24
C TYR A 209 13.12 -0.41 -14.78
N LEU A 210 12.32 0.15 -13.88
CA LEU A 210 12.59 0.16 -12.44
C LEU A 210 12.75 -1.26 -11.86
N ALA A 211 11.85 -2.18 -12.25
CA ALA A 211 11.92 -3.57 -11.81
C ALA A 211 13.18 -4.26 -12.36
N LYS A 212 13.55 -4.01 -13.61
CA LYS A 212 14.75 -4.60 -14.23
C LYS A 212 16.04 -4.07 -13.61
N ILE A 213 16.12 -2.77 -13.26
CA ILE A 213 17.24 -2.24 -12.48
C ILE A 213 17.36 -2.97 -11.14
N ALA A 214 16.24 -3.24 -10.47
CA ALA A 214 16.27 -3.92 -9.19
C ALA A 214 16.73 -5.39 -9.33
N ILE A 215 16.36 -6.08 -10.41
CA ILE A 215 16.82 -7.45 -10.70
C ILE A 215 18.35 -7.52 -10.92
N GLU A 216 18.97 -6.47 -11.47
CA GLU A 216 20.44 -6.43 -11.64
C GLU A 216 21.21 -6.31 -10.31
N VAL A 217 20.56 -5.85 -9.24
CA VAL A 217 21.22 -5.58 -7.94
C VAL A 217 20.67 -6.39 -6.77
N CYS A 218 19.58 -7.14 -6.99
CA CYS A 218 18.96 -8.04 -6.02
C CYS A 218 18.77 -9.43 -6.65
N ASP A 219 18.55 -10.46 -5.83
CA ASP A 219 18.25 -11.82 -6.32
C ASP A 219 16.93 -11.88 -7.08
N GLY A 220 15.99 -10.99 -6.74
CA GLY A 220 14.73 -10.90 -7.45
C GLY A 220 13.88 -9.68 -7.05
N VAL A 221 12.74 -9.54 -7.71
CA VAL A 221 11.78 -8.47 -7.45
C VAL A 221 10.41 -9.02 -7.07
N LEU A 222 9.80 -8.44 -6.04
CA LEU A 222 8.40 -8.62 -5.70
C LEU A 222 7.58 -7.52 -6.38
N ILE A 223 6.78 -7.87 -7.37
CA ILE A 223 5.78 -6.98 -7.96
C ILE A 223 4.53 -7.04 -7.08
N HIS A 224 4.39 -6.04 -6.21
CA HIS A 224 3.38 -6.05 -5.14
C HIS A 224 2.22 -5.13 -5.47
N GLN A 225 1.10 -5.73 -5.88
CA GLN A 225 -0.09 -5.03 -6.37
C GLN A 225 -1.04 -4.68 -5.24
N ILE A 226 -1.56 -3.45 -5.23
CA ILE A 226 -2.60 -3.03 -4.29
C ILE A 226 -3.95 -3.57 -4.77
N LEU A 227 -4.57 -4.47 -4.02
CA LEU A 227 -5.89 -5.04 -4.29
C LEU A 227 -7.02 -4.29 -3.61
N GLY A 228 -6.71 -3.56 -2.53
CA GLY A 228 -7.68 -2.76 -1.78
C GLY A 228 -8.30 -1.64 -2.61
N LYS A 229 -9.29 -0.99 -2.02
CA LYS A 229 -10.03 0.12 -2.65
C LYS A 229 -9.07 1.25 -3.04
N LEU A 230 -9.21 1.72 -4.27
CA LEU A 230 -8.49 2.86 -4.82
C LEU A 230 -9.43 4.06 -4.99
N LYS A 231 -8.85 5.23 -5.23
CA LYS A 231 -9.63 6.43 -5.50
C LYS A 231 -10.41 6.30 -6.81
N PRO A 232 -11.53 7.03 -6.99
CA PRO A 232 -12.25 7.09 -8.24
C PRO A 232 -11.34 7.45 -9.43
N GLY A 233 -11.54 6.79 -10.57
CA GLY A 233 -10.74 6.99 -11.78
C GLY A 233 -9.44 6.18 -11.86
N ASP A 234 -9.09 5.40 -10.85
CA ASP A 234 -8.03 4.40 -10.95
C ASP A 234 -8.56 3.12 -11.65
N ILE A 235 -7.68 2.42 -12.36
CA ILE A 235 -8.04 1.21 -13.11
C ILE A 235 -8.37 0.06 -12.14
N PRO A 236 -9.48 -0.67 -12.35
CA PRO A 236 -9.87 -1.80 -11.50
C PRO A 236 -8.77 -2.84 -11.33
N ALA A 237 -8.78 -3.53 -10.19
CA ALA A 237 -7.71 -4.44 -9.83
C ALA A 237 -7.58 -5.63 -10.79
N ASP A 238 -8.69 -6.20 -11.26
CA ASP A 238 -8.73 -7.32 -12.21
C ASP A 238 -8.06 -6.97 -13.56
N VAL A 239 -8.37 -5.79 -14.12
CA VAL A 239 -7.74 -5.28 -15.35
C VAL A 239 -6.24 -5.06 -15.15
N ARG A 240 -5.89 -4.50 -14.00
CA ARG A 240 -4.51 -4.22 -13.65
C ARG A 240 -3.69 -5.51 -13.47
N VAL A 241 -4.25 -6.51 -12.79
CA VAL A 241 -3.64 -7.83 -12.61
C VAL A 241 -3.38 -8.49 -13.96
N ARG A 242 -4.37 -8.51 -14.87
CA ARG A 242 -4.22 -9.02 -16.24
C ARG A 242 -3.09 -8.31 -17.01
N ALA A 243 -3.03 -6.98 -16.91
CA ALA A 243 -2.03 -6.17 -17.58
C ALA A 243 -0.61 -6.41 -17.04
N VAL A 244 -0.46 -6.55 -15.72
CA VAL A 244 0.83 -6.88 -15.08
C VAL A 244 1.27 -8.29 -15.44
N ASP A 245 0.36 -9.26 -15.42
CA ASP A 245 0.65 -10.65 -15.76
C ASP A 245 1.12 -10.79 -17.21
N ALA A 246 0.45 -10.14 -18.17
CA ALA A 246 0.86 -10.12 -19.56
C ALA A 246 2.28 -9.57 -19.75
N LEU A 247 2.60 -8.47 -19.05
CA LEU A 247 3.93 -7.87 -19.11
C LEU A 247 5.00 -8.78 -18.48
N VAL A 248 4.71 -9.37 -17.32
CA VAL A 248 5.66 -10.25 -16.64
C VAL A 248 5.96 -11.49 -17.49
N ARG A 249 4.94 -12.15 -18.01
CA ARG A 249 5.12 -13.34 -18.87
C ARG A 249 5.87 -13.06 -20.16
N GLY A 250 5.62 -11.90 -20.77
CA GLY A 250 6.21 -11.56 -22.06
C GLY A 250 7.60 -10.96 -22.00
N TYR A 251 7.97 -10.27 -20.88
CA TYR A 251 9.11 -9.35 -20.87
C TYR A 251 10.06 -9.48 -19.68
N PHE A 252 9.80 -10.40 -18.77
CA PHE A 252 10.71 -10.70 -17.65
C PHE A 252 11.33 -12.09 -17.82
N VAL A 253 12.58 -12.21 -17.40
CA VAL A 253 13.23 -13.52 -17.34
C VAL A 253 12.51 -14.38 -16.31
N LYS A 254 12.25 -15.64 -16.66
CA LYS A 254 11.63 -16.59 -15.75
C LYS A 254 12.38 -16.65 -14.42
N ASP A 255 11.64 -16.75 -13.33
CA ASP A 255 12.17 -16.86 -11.96
C ASP A 255 12.96 -15.66 -11.42
N THR A 256 12.88 -14.49 -12.08
CA THR A 256 13.48 -13.24 -11.54
C THR A 256 12.48 -12.34 -10.83
N CYS A 257 11.18 -12.64 -10.95
CA CYS A 257 10.16 -11.88 -10.22
C CYS A 257 9.07 -12.80 -9.63
N VAL A 258 8.48 -12.33 -8.54
CA VAL A 258 7.29 -12.88 -7.89
C VAL A 258 6.22 -11.82 -7.92
N GLN A 259 4.98 -12.21 -8.23
CA GLN A 259 3.82 -11.34 -8.12
C GLN A 259 3.06 -11.67 -6.84
N ALA A 260 2.67 -10.66 -6.10
CA ALA A 260 1.73 -10.80 -4.99
C ALA A 260 0.80 -9.59 -4.91
N GLY A 261 -0.36 -9.78 -4.29
CA GLY A 261 -1.34 -8.75 -4.04
C GLY A 261 -1.58 -8.53 -2.56
N VAL A 262 -1.85 -7.28 -2.19
CA VAL A 262 -2.09 -6.88 -0.80
C VAL A 262 -3.36 -6.05 -0.69
N PRO A 263 -4.24 -6.31 0.32
CA PRO A 263 -5.55 -5.66 0.45
C PRO A 263 -5.47 -4.27 1.09
N LEU A 264 -4.34 -3.58 0.94
CA LEU A 264 -4.13 -2.25 1.50
C LEU A 264 -5.06 -1.23 0.84
N GLU A 265 -5.75 -0.44 1.64
CA GLU A 265 -6.36 0.81 1.20
C GLU A 265 -5.38 1.96 1.39
N MET A 266 -4.97 2.59 0.29
CA MET A 266 -3.95 3.64 0.30
C MET A 266 -4.43 4.90 1.04
N ARG A 267 -3.51 5.53 1.78
CA ARG A 267 -3.74 6.78 2.50
C ARG A 267 -3.34 8.03 1.73
N TYR A 268 -2.54 7.84 0.69
CA TYR A 268 -1.96 8.93 -0.13
C TYR A 268 -1.08 9.89 0.67
N ALA A 269 -0.48 9.41 1.77
CA ALA A 269 0.34 10.20 2.69
C ALA A 269 1.78 10.45 2.19
N GLY A 270 2.07 10.18 0.91
CA GLY A 270 3.35 10.45 0.29
C GLY A 270 4.54 9.91 1.09
N PRO A 271 5.38 10.80 1.68
CA PRO A 271 6.58 10.38 2.42
C PRO A 271 6.29 9.40 3.56
N ARG A 272 5.30 9.68 4.42
CA ARG A 272 4.95 8.78 5.53
C ARG A 272 4.41 7.44 5.04
N GLU A 273 3.64 7.44 3.96
CA GLU A 273 3.16 6.19 3.39
C GLU A 273 4.28 5.38 2.74
N ALA A 274 5.31 6.01 2.18
CA ALA A 274 6.50 5.30 1.71
C ALA A 274 7.20 4.53 2.84
N LEU A 275 7.26 5.11 4.04
CA LEU A 275 7.77 4.41 5.24
C LEU A 275 6.86 3.26 5.67
N LEU A 276 5.52 3.43 5.66
CA LEU A 276 4.58 2.33 5.94
C LEU A 276 4.72 1.21 4.91
N HIS A 277 4.89 1.58 3.65
CA HIS A 277 5.16 0.64 2.57
C HIS A 277 6.47 -0.14 2.77
N ALA A 278 7.49 0.49 3.34
CA ALA A 278 8.72 -0.19 3.71
C ALA A 278 8.50 -1.15 4.89
N VAL A 279 7.84 -0.71 5.97
CA VAL A 279 7.54 -1.55 7.13
C VAL A 279 6.90 -2.87 6.73
N PHE A 280 5.77 -2.83 6.03
CA PHE A 280 5.10 -4.09 5.74
C PHE A 280 5.82 -4.92 4.66
N ARG A 281 6.56 -4.31 3.73
CA ARG A 281 7.37 -5.10 2.78
C ARG A 281 8.58 -5.75 3.42
N GLN A 282 9.13 -5.16 4.46
CA GLN A 282 10.08 -5.85 5.33
C GLN A 282 9.44 -7.11 5.92
N ASN A 283 8.18 -7.03 6.36
CA ASN A 283 7.43 -8.19 6.84
C ASN A 283 7.21 -9.24 5.74
N PHE A 284 6.96 -8.82 4.51
CA PHE A 284 6.89 -9.71 3.33
C PHE A 284 8.24 -10.32 2.92
N GLY A 285 9.35 -9.92 3.54
CA GLY A 285 10.69 -10.48 3.29
C GLY A 285 11.55 -9.66 2.33
N CYS A 286 11.09 -8.48 1.93
CA CYS A 286 11.83 -7.62 1.01
C CYS A 286 12.94 -6.85 1.73
N SER A 287 14.15 -6.91 1.21
CA SER A 287 15.32 -6.16 1.70
C SER A 287 15.40 -4.75 1.13
N HIS A 288 14.70 -4.49 0.02
CA HIS A 288 14.69 -3.19 -0.65
C HIS A 288 13.27 -2.78 -1.07
N LEU A 289 13.00 -1.48 -1.01
CA LEU A 289 11.80 -0.87 -1.59
C LEU A 289 12.21 0.07 -2.71
N ILE A 290 11.67 -0.14 -3.91
CA ILE A 290 11.84 0.81 -5.01
C ILE A 290 11.01 2.05 -4.71
N VAL A 291 11.69 3.19 -4.55
CA VAL A 291 11.07 4.49 -4.30
C VAL A 291 11.35 5.39 -5.50
N GLY A 292 10.36 5.48 -6.39
CA GLY A 292 10.42 6.36 -7.55
C GLY A 292 9.93 7.77 -7.22
N ARG A 293 9.77 8.58 -8.28
CA ARG A 293 9.17 9.90 -8.17
C ARG A 293 7.72 9.80 -7.68
N ASP A 294 7.32 10.72 -6.78
CA ASP A 294 5.94 10.86 -6.29
C ASP A 294 5.35 9.55 -5.71
N HIS A 295 6.18 8.82 -4.94
CA HIS A 295 5.76 7.56 -4.35
C HIS A 295 4.64 7.79 -3.33
N ALA A 296 3.50 7.13 -3.55
CA ALA A 296 2.29 7.22 -2.72
C ALA A 296 1.71 8.64 -2.55
N GLY A 297 2.11 9.59 -3.39
CA GLY A 297 1.58 10.93 -3.40
C GLY A 297 0.24 11.07 -4.12
N VAL A 298 -0.37 12.24 -3.97
CA VAL A 298 -1.57 12.67 -4.67
C VAL A 298 -1.50 14.18 -4.93
N GLY A 299 -2.00 14.62 -6.08
CA GLY A 299 -2.00 16.03 -6.43
C GLY A 299 -0.60 16.64 -6.45
N GLU A 300 -0.44 17.79 -5.82
CA GLU A 300 0.81 18.54 -5.70
C GLU A 300 1.20 18.78 -4.23
N TYR A 301 0.69 17.94 -3.29
CA TYR A 301 0.92 18.11 -1.87
C TYR A 301 2.35 17.79 -1.42
N TYR A 302 3.08 16.99 -2.20
CA TYR A 302 4.45 16.55 -1.87
C TYR A 302 5.40 16.88 -3.00
N GLY A 303 6.64 17.13 -2.67
CA GLY A 303 7.72 17.25 -3.66
C GLY A 303 8.00 15.90 -4.34
N PRO A 304 8.52 15.91 -5.57
CA PRO A 304 8.68 14.71 -6.38
C PRO A 304 9.58 13.64 -5.74
N PHE A 305 10.50 14.02 -4.86
CA PHE A 305 11.44 13.13 -4.18
C PHE A 305 11.31 13.12 -2.66
N ASP A 306 10.26 13.71 -2.09
CA ASP A 306 10.09 13.78 -0.63
C ASP A 306 9.93 12.38 -0.02
N ALA A 307 9.32 11.45 -0.75
CA ALA A 307 9.23 10.05 -0.33
C ALA A 307 10.59 9.33 -0.32
N GLN A 308 11.60 9.84 -1.03
CA GLN A 308 12.99 9.34 -0.94
C GLN A 308 13.76 9.99 0.21
N LYS A 309 13.56 11.30 0.42
CA LYS A 309 14.26 12.07 1.45
C LYS A 309 13.90 11.63 2.87
N ILE A 310 12.63 11.29 3.11
CA ILE A 310 12.16 10.89 4.43
C ILE A 310 12.93 9.68 5.01
N PHE A 311 13.47 8.80 4.17
CA PHE A 311 14.32 7.69 4.64
C PHE A 311 15.65 8.15 5.23
N ASP A 312 16.11 9.36 4.92
CA ASP A 312 17.32 9.96 5.51
C ASP A 312 17.01 10.70 6.84
N GLU A 313 15.72 10.96 7.10
CA GLU A 313 15.24 11.68 8.29
C GLU A 313 14.90 10.74 9.46
N ILE A 314 14.66 9.44 9.19
CA ILE A 314 14.33 8.47 10.24
C ILE A 314 15.59 8.04 11.01
N PRO A 315 15.43 7.58 12.28
CA PRO A 315 16.57 7.13 13.07
C PRO A 315 17.33 5.97 12.40
N PRO A 316 18.65 5.93 12.48
CA PRO A 316 19.45 4.79 12.01
C PRO A 316 18.96 3.47 12.63
N GLY A 317 18.78 2.43 11.81
CA GLY A 317 18.31 1.12 12.26
C GLY A 317 16.80 1.03 12.56
N ALA A 318 16.03 2.08 12.28
CA ALA A 318 14.56 2.05 12.39
C ALA A 318 13.92 1.00 11.46
N LEU A 319 14.52 0.78 10.31
CA LEU A 319 14.12 -0.21 9.29
C LEU A 319 15.34 -1.04 8.85
N GLU A 320 15.12 -2.33 8.59
CA GLU A 320 16.10 -3.22 7.96
C GLU A 320 16.01 -3.12 6.41
N ILE A 321 14.82 -2.87 5.88
CA ILE A 321 14.59 -2.63 4.45
C ILE A 321 15.19 -1.28 4.02
N ARG A 322 15.81 -1.24 2.86
CA ARG A 322 16.49 -0.04 2.32
C ARG A 322 15.75 0.52 1.11
N PRO A 323 15.67 1.85 0.94
CA PRO A 323 15.10 2.43 -0.26
C PRO A 323 16.07 2.29 -1.45
N LEU A 324 15.58 1.81 -2.59
CA LEU A 324 16.22 2.00 -3.89
C LEU A 324 15.70 3.31 -4.47
N LYS A 325 16.46 4.38 -4.28
CA LYS A 325 16.13 5.75 -4.70
C LYS A 325 16.47 5.92 -6.18
N ILE A 326 15.47 5.76 -7.05
CA ILE A 326 15.64 5.85 -8.50
C ILE A 326 15.06 7.18 -8.98
N ASP A 327 15.77 7.85 -9.87
CA ASP A 327 15.42 9.14 -10.46
C ASP A 327 14.24 9.00 -11.45
N VAL A 328 13.76 10.13 -11.97
CA VAL A 328 12.70 10.17 -12.98
C VAL A 328 13.11 9.36 -14.21
N THR A 329 12.26 8.41 -14.58
CA THR A 329 12.46 7.57 -15.75
C THR A 329 11.73 8.14 -16.96
N PHE A 330 12.36 8.08 -18.11
CA PHE A 330 11.82 8.48 -19.41
C PHE A 330 12.38 7.60 -20.53
N TYR A 331 11.71 7.58 -21.67
CA TYR A 331 12.31 7.04 -22.89
C TYR A 331 13.08 8.15 -23.60
N CYS A 332 14.30 7.88 -24.00
CA CYS A 332 15.12 8.81 -24.77
C CYS A 332 15.21 8.33 -26.22
N TYR A 333 14.75 9.15 -27.16
CA TYR A 333 14.75 8.82 -28.58
C TYR A 333 16.18 8.73 -29.19
N ARG A 334 17.13 9.48 -28.62
CA ARG A 334 18.55 9.41 -29.10
C ARG A 334 19.29 8.23 -28.52
N CYS A 335 18.98 7.81 -27.26
CA CYS A 335 19.54 6.58 -26.68
C CYS A 335 18.82 5.33 -27.19
N ASP A 336 17.64 5.48 -27.81
CA ASP A 336 16.74 4.42 -28.20
C ASP A 336 16.40 3.47 -27.02
N GLY A 337 16.13 4.07 -25.85
CA GLY A 337 15.89 3.27 -24.64
C GLY A 337 15.40 4.05 -23.43
N MET A 338 15.00 3.27 -22.41
CA MET A 338 14.63 3.83 -21.11
C MET A 338 15.88 4.34 -20.38
N ALA A 339 15.76 5.50 -19.76
CA ALA A 339 16.84 6.15 -19.02
C ALA A 339 16.30 6.98 -17.85
N THR A 340 17.21 7.52 -17.06
CA THR A 340 16.95 8.51 -16.01
C THR A 340 17.78 9.77 -16.24
N GLY A 341 17.50 10.85 -15.51
CA GLY A 341 18.33 12.06 -15.52
C GLY A 341 19.78 11.82 -15.11
N ARG A 342 20.06 10.72 -14.40
CA ARG A 342 21.42 10.33 -13.99
C ARG A 342 22.17 9.48 -15.02
N THR A 343 21.46 8.88 -15.99
CA THR A 343 22.03 7.91 -16.94
C THR A 343 21.99 8.38 -18.37
N CYS A 344 21.28 9.49 -18.68
CA CYS A 344 21.13 10.02 -20.02
C CYS A 344 21.53 11.50 -20.09
N PRO A 345 22.50 11.88 -20.98
CA PRO A 345 22.97 13.28 -21.11
C PRO A 345 22.07 14.15 -22.01
N HIS A 346 21.08 13.57 -22.71
CA HIS A 346 20.27 14.30 -23.69
C HIS A 346 19.20 15.17 -23.01
N GLY A 347 18.80 16.25 -23.70
CA GLY A 347 17.83 17.22 -23.19
C GLY A 347 16.38 16.74 -23.22
N SER A 348 15.48 17.60 -22.75
CA SER A 348 14.04 17.29 -22.65
C SER A 348 13.36 17.11 -24.01
N GLU A 349 13.91 17.72 -25.07
CA GLU A 349 13.45 17.61 -26.45
C GLU A 349 13.58 16.20 -27.04
N ASP A 350 14.50 15.40 -26.50
CA ASP A 350 14.73 14.01 -26.88
C ASP A 350 13.98 13.00 -25.97
N ARG A 351 13.19 13.47 -25.00
CA ARG A 351 12.62 12.62 -23.95
C ARG A 351 11.12 12.46 -24.06
N LEU A 352 10.63 11.23 -23.98
CA LEU A 352 9.23 10.91 -23.75
C LEU A 352 8.99 10.65 -22.26
N ALA A 353 8.25 11.53 -21.60
CA ALA A 353 7.82 11.32 -20.22
C ALA A 353 6.77 10.22 -20.15
N VAL A 354 7.03 9.20 -19.30
CA VAL A 354 6.13 8.04 -19.14
C VAL A 354 5.50 8.09 -17.75
N SER A 355 4.17 8.30 -17.68
CA SER A 355 3.44 8.31 -16.40
C SER A 355 2.09 7.60 -16.50
N GLY A 356 1.69 6.91 -15.44
CA GLY A 356 0.40 6.21 -15.40
C GLY A 356 -0.81 7.14 -15.56
N THR A 357 -0.71 8.38 -15.08
CA THR A 357 -1.77 9.39 -15.22
C THR A 357 -1.96 9.83 -16.68
N MET A 358 -0.84 10.05 -17.40
CA MET A 358 -0.89 10.39 -18.83
C MET A 358 -1.49 9.24 -19.64
N LEU A 359 -1.07 8.00 -19.36
CA LEU A 359 -1.61 6.81 -20.02
C LEU A 359 -3.13 6.71 -19.85
N ARG A 360 -3.62 6.84 -18.60
CA ARG A 360 -5.06 6.81 -18.32
C ARG A 360 -5.83 7.90 -19.07
N LYS A 361 -5.31 9.12 -19.05
CA LYS A 361 -5.93 10.24 -19.75
C LYS A 361 -6.02 9.99 -21.25
N THR A 362 -4.92 9.62 -21.89
CA THR A 362 -4.88 9.33 -23.33
C THR A 362 -5.88 8.25 -23.72
N LEU A 363 -5.93 7.15 -22.94
CA LEU A 363 -6.84 6.05 -23.22
C LEU A 363 -8.31 6.42 -22.95
N SER A 364 -8.62 7.20 -21.89
CA SER A 364 -9.99 7.63 -21.60
C SER A 364 -10.54 8.60 -22.65
N GLU A 365 -9.68 9.35 -23.31
CA GLU A 365 -10.02 10.27 -24.40
C GLU A 365 -10.07 9.57 -25.77
N GLY A 366 -9.73 8.26 -25.83
CA GLY A 366 -9.64 7.50 -27.10
C GLY A 366 -8.44 7.90 -27.96
N GLY A 367 -7.43 8.54 -27.36
CA GLY A 367 -6.23 9.00 -28.04
C GLY A 367 -5.22 7.87 -28.32
N GLU A 368 -4.30 8.13 -29.24
CA GLU A 368 -3.19 7.23 -29.48
C GLU A 368 -2.11 7.37 -28.40
N VAL A 369 -1.71 6.23 -27.83
CA VAL A 369 -0.60 6.17 -26.89
C VAL A 369 0.70 6.19 -27.70
N PRO A 370 1.64 7.11 -27.40
CA PRO A 370 2.91 7.17 -28.10
C PRO A 370 3.68 5.83 -28.06
N ASP A 371 4.41 5.54 -29.11
CA ASP A 371 5.34 4.41 -29.14
C ASP A 371 6.31 4.48 -27.95
N HIS A 372 6.75 3.33 -27.47
CA HIS A 372 7.67 3.21 -26.33
C HIS A 372 7.06 3.57 -24.96
N TYR A 373 5.78 3.96 -24.88
CA TYR A 373 5.12 4.28 -23.59
C TYR A 373 4.79 3.03 -22.78
N SER A 374 4.23 2.03 -23.44
CA SER A 374 3.89 0.72 -22.83
C SER A 374 4.05 -0.41 -23.84
N ARG A 375 3.99 -1.64 -23.38
CA ARG A 375 4.03 -2.82 -24.24
C ARG A 375 2.69 -3.02 -24.94
N ALA A 376 2.72 -3.55 -26.17
CA ALA A 376 1.54 -3.73 -26.99
C ALA A 376 0.47 -4.59 -26.28
N ASP A 377 0.87 -5.69 -25.63
CA ASP A 377 -0.02 -6.60 -24.91
C ASP A 377 -0.73 -5.90 -23.74
N VAL A 378 0.00 -5.05 -23.01
CA VAL A 378 -0.57 -4.22 -21.92
C VAL A 378 -1.57 -3.21 -22.47
N LEU A 379 -1.21 -2.53 -23.57
CA LEU A 379 -2.09 -1.54 -24.21
C LEU A 379 -3.37 -2.18 -24.76
N ALA A 380 -3.29 -3.39 -25.28
CA ALA A 380 -4.46 -4.13 -25.77
C ALA A 380 -5.50 -4.37 -24.64
N ILE A 381 -5.03 -4.84 -23.48
CA ILE A 381 -5.89 -5.06 -22.30
C ILE A 381 -6.50 -3.74 -21.80
N LEU A 382 -5.72 -2.67 -21.77
CA LEU A 382 -6.22 -1.37 -21.30
C LEU A 382 -7.22 -0.74 -22.29
N ARG A 383 -6.97 -0.86 -23.61
CA ARG A 383 -7.90 -0.39 -24.64
C ARG A 383 -9.22 -1.15 -24.58
N GLU A 384 -9.20 -2.48 -24.40
CA GLU A 384 -10.39 -3.29 -24.18
C GLU A 384 -11.22 -2.77 -23.01
N HIS A 385 -10.58 -2.48 -21.87
CA HIS A 385 -11.22 -1.94 -20.68
C HIS A 385 -11.89 -0.59 -20.97
N TYR A 386 -11.14 0.38 -21.54
CA TYR A 386 -11.67 1.73 -21.79
C TYR A 386 -12.76 1.75 -22.88
N ALA A 387 -12.70 0.84 -23.86
CA ALA A 387 -13.74 0.69 -24.87
C ALA A 387 -15.04 0.13 -24.31
N GLY A 388 -14.99 -0.61 -23.20
CA GLY A 388 -16.17 -1.17 -22.52
C GLY A 388 -16.82 -0.23 -21.49
N LEU A 389 -16.27 0.97 -21.25
CA LEU A 389 -16.85 1.92 -20.31
C LEU A 389 -17.99 2.71 -20.94
N GLU A 390 -19.15 2.76 -20.26
CA GLU A 390 -20.31 3.53 -20.69
C GLU A 390 -20.11 5.04 -20.54
N GLU A 391 -19.32 5.48 -19.54
CA GLU A 391 -18.99 6.88 -19.28
C GLU A 391 -17.48 7.12 -19.36
N LYS A 392 -17.09 8.29 -19.87
CA LYS A 392 -15.67 8.70 -19.92
C LYS A 392 -15.16 9.05 -18.53
N VAL A 393 -14.03 8.47 -18.15
CA VAL A 393 -13.35 8.77 -16.89
C VAL A 393 -12.57 10.08 -17.02
N GLU A 394 -12.91 11.09 -16.20
CA GLU A 394 -12.11 12.30 -16.11
C GLU A 394 -10.81 12.06 -15.35
N VAL A 395 -9.67 12.37 -15.98
CA VAL A 395 -8.35 12.25 -15.40
C VAL A 395 -7.65 13.60 -15.33
N THR A 396 -7.43 14.11 -14.14
CA THR A 396 -6.70 15.36 -13.91
C THR A 396 -5.18 15.15 -13.99
N LEU A 397 -4.50 15.97 -14.81
CA LEU A 397 -3.04 15.97 -14.94
C LEU A 397 -2.40 17.00 -14.01
N HIS A 398 -1.59 16.53 -13.08
CA HIS A 398 -0.76 17.38 -12.22
C HIS A 398 0.65 17.60 -12.82
N LYS A 399 1.39 18.61 -12.35
CA LYS A 399 2.72 18.99 -12.86
C LYS A 399 3.69 17.82 -12.94
N HIS A 400 3.75 17.01 -11.89
CA HIS A 400 4.64 15.84 -11.85
C HIS A 400 4.30 14.79 -12.92
N ALA A 401 3.04 14.66 -13.31
CA ALA A 401 2.62 13.75 -14.38
C ALA A 401 3.02 14.22 -15.78
N ARG A 402 3.30 15.53 -15.95
CA ARG A 402 3.75 16.14 -17.21
C ARG A 402 5.27 16.11 -17.41
N GLY A 403 6.01 15.55 -16.46
CA GLY A 403 7.48 15.55 -16.51
C GLY A 403 8.13 16.89 -16.17
N GLN A 404 7.37 17.85 -15.66
CA GLN A 404 7.82 19.15 -15.19
C GLN A 404 8.00 19.08 -13.66
N GLY A 405 9.22 19.21 -13.16
CA GLY A 405 9.55 19.17 -11.73
C GLY A 405 11.00 18.86 -11.48
#